data_2e7eb7947c6e7b088af76e6b3f0903d0
#
_entry.id   2e7eb7947c6e7b088af76e6b3f0903d0
#
_cell.length_a   1.000
_cell.length_b   1.000
_cell.length_c   1.000
_cell.angle_alpha   90.00
_cell.angle_beta   90.00
_cell.angle_gamma   90.00
#
_symmetry.space_group_name_H-M   'P 1'
#
loop_
_entity.id
_entity.type
_entity.pdbx_description
1 polymer ?
#
loop_
_entity_poly.entity_id
_entity_poly.type
_entity_poly.pdbx_seq_one_letter_code
_entity_poly.pdbx_strand_id
1 'polypeptide(L)'
;GEFGVIYVRTSNTLVGEELTGCEVDMLGIVSQFSFDGFGGYQLLPRGPVDLIPASALCFTSPVIQSDMATTSFTLSWTTDLACDGVIEFGTTEALGEVTPGGTNTPTHTASLTGLEPGTIVYARAVCTLEDGSSASSAIRPYATVSESSGDIHVYFNGPVDHSVATDELALSLGADMNDTVAAWIMGAQHTLDVAAYNLNDQTVEDAVNAAAANGVQIRWIYEGQNANIGLSSLDASVVVHPRTDGEGSGMHNKFIIGDADHAESAFVLTGSTNLTTGQLVSDLNNVIVLEDQSLARAYELEFEEMWGAEGMTPNAANAKFGADKTWN
;
A
#
# COMPACT_ATOMS: atom_id res chain seq x y z
N GLY A 1 13.03 -14.35 0.90
CA GLY A 1 14.35 -14.40 1.56
C GLY A 1 14.17 -14.44 3.07
N GLU A 2 15.01 -15.20 3.78
CA GLU A 2 14.97 -15.21 5.25
C GLU A 2 15.55 -13.89 5.76
N PHE A 3 14.83 -13.18 6.60
CA PHE A 3 15.32 -11.99 7.29
C PHE A 3 16.23 -12.39 8.45
N GLY A 4 17.49 -11.95 8.41
CA GLY A 4 18.42 -12.10 9.52
C GLY A 4 18.45 -10.82 10.36
N VAL A 5 18.60 -10.95 11.68
CA VAL A 5 18.81 -9.80 12.55
C VAL A 5 20.29 -9.48 12.61
N ILE A 6 20.65 -8.24 12.26
CA ILE A 6 22.00 -7.69 12.43
C ILE A 6 22.01 -6.92 13.75
N TYR A 7 22.91 -7.29 14.66
CA TYR A 7 23.08 -6.60 15.92
C TYR A 7 24.40 -5.83 15.96
N VAL A 8 24.31 -4.50 16.07
CA VAL A 8 25.46 -3.61 16.19
C VAL A 8 25.59 -3.14 17.64
N ARG A 9 26.68 -3.47 18.31
CA ARG A 9 26.91 -2.99 19.68
C ARG A 9 27.21 -1.50 19.69
N THR A 10 26.81 -0.80 20.74
CA THR A 10 27.03 0.65 20.91
C THR A 10 28.50 1.09 20.86
N SER A 11 29.43 0.17 21.10
CA SER A 11 30.88 0.39 20.99
C SER A 11 31.43 0.10 19.59
N ASN A 12 30.59 -0.33 18.64
CA ASN A 12 31.04 -0.64 17.30
C ASN A 12 31.17 0.66 16.47
N THR A 13 32.18 0.74 15.64
CA THR A 13 32.48 1.88 14.77
C THR A 13 31.40 2.06 13.64
N LEU A 14 30.54 1.07 13.43
CA LEU A 14 29.36 1.20 12.55
C LEU A 14 28.24 2.05 13.13
N VAL A 15 28.26 2.33 14.45
CA VAL A 15 27.20 3.14 15.07
C VAL A 15 27.37 4.59 14.64
N GLY A 16 26.38 5.11 13.93
CA GLY A 16 26.39 6.48 13.39
C GLY A 16 26.97 6.61 11.98
N GLU A 17 27.46 5.52 11.37
CA GLU A 17 27.80 5.49 9.96
C GLU A 17 26.53 5.40 9.12
N GLU A 18 26.47 6.17 8.05
CA GLU A 18 25.42 6.04 7.02
C GLU A 18 25.68 4.73 6.25
N LEU A 19 24.73 3.80 6.34
CA LEU A 19 24.77 2.60 5.50
C LEU A 19 24.50 3.04 4.06
N THR A 20 25.38 2.67 3.14
CA THR A 20 25.15 2.89 1.70
C THR A 20 23.87 2.19 1.29
N GLY A 21 23.06 2.81 0.41
CA GLY A 21 21.84 2.21 -0.15
C GLY A 21 22.08 1.00 -1.06
N CYS A 22 23.28 0.42 -0.98
CA CYS A 22 23.74 -0.72 -1.77
C CYS A 22 23.49 -2.03 -1.03
N GLU A 23 23.23 -3.10 -1.80
CA GLU A 23 23.41 -4.45 -1.26
C GLU A 23 24.83 -4.62 -0.78
N VAL A 24 24.99 -5.15 0.42
CA VAL A 24 26.30 -5.43 1.00
C VAL A 24 26.38 -6.88 1.41
N ASP A 25 27.47 -7.53 1.05
CA ASP A 25 27.88 -8.78 1.70
C ASP A 25 28.39 -8.46 3.10
N MET A 26 27.86 -9.13 4.10
CA MET A 26 28.28 -8.89 5.47
C MET A 26 29.12 -10.05 5.99
N LEU A 27 30.31 -9.73 6.45
CA LEU A 27 31.11 -10.63 7.26
C LEU A 27 30.85 -10.31 8.74
N GLY A 28 30.83 -11.34 9.58
CA GLY A 28 30.64 -11.13 11.00
C GLY A 28 30.74 -12.40 11.80
N ILE A 29 30.70 -12.26 13.11
CA ILE A 29 30.71 -13.39 14.05
C ILE A 29 29.24 -13.80 14.25
N VAL A 30 28.92 -15.06 13.94
CA VAL A 30 27.62 -15.64 14.27
C VAL A 30 27.57 -15.83 15.80
N SER A 31 26.53 -15.21 16.39
CA SER A 31 26.25 -15.34 17.81
C SER A 31 24.79 -15.74 18.01
N GLN A 32 24.51 -16.38 19.11
CA GLN A 32 23.17 -16.70 19.52
C GLN A 32 22.78 -15.85 20.72
N PHE A 33 21.66 -15.15 20.62
CA PHE A 33 21.07 -14.42 21.74
C PHE A 33 19.57 -14.75 21.81
N SER A 34 19.14 -15.32 22.93
CA SER A 34 17.74 -15.65 23.16
C SER A 34 17.46 -15.54 24.66
N PHE A 35 16.34 -14.91 25.01
CA PHE A 35 15.88 -14.82 26.41
C PHE A 35 15.30 -16.13 26.93
N ASP A 36 14.87 -17.02 26.05
CA ASP A 36 14.13 -18.27 26.32
C ASP A 36 14.87 -19.53 25.86
N GLY A 37 16.12 -19.39 25.37
CA GLY A 37 16.98 -20.52 25.00
C GLY A 37 16.68 -21.16 23.64
N PHE A 38 15.75 -20.63 22.85
CA PHE A 38 15.40 -21.11 21.50
C PHE A 38 15.47 -20.00 20.46
N GLY A 39 16.17 -20.25 19.35
CA GLY A 39 16.27 -19.34 18.21
C GLY A 39 17.24 -18.15 18.42
N GLY A 40 17.16 -17.16 17.55
CA GLY A 40 17.86 -15.88 17.70
C GLY A 40 19.35 -15.92 17.32
N TYR A 41 19.69 -16.40 16.11
CA TYR A 41 21.03 -16.18 15.57
C TYR A 41 21.20 -14.71 15.16
N GLN A 42 22.35 -14.13 15.48
CA GLN A 42 22.73 -12.77 15.16
C GLN A 42 24.05 -12.80 14.40
N LEU A 43 24.19 -11.89 13.43
CA LEU A 43 25.46 -11.58 12.82
C LEU A 43 26.03 -10.31 13.47
N LEU A 44 27.23 -10.40 14.02
CA LEU A 44 27.93 -9.31 14.70
C LEU A 44 29.05 -8.82 13.80
N PRO A 45 28.91 -7.73 13.04
CA PRO A 45 30.03 -7.15 12.30
C PRO A 45 31.04 -6.54 13.28
N ARG A 46 32.32 -6.60 12.92
CA ARG A 46 33.40 -6.06 13.74
C ARG A 46 33.62 -4.57 13.48
N GLY A 47 33.23 -4.10 12.29
CA GLY A 47 33.36 -2.72 11.87
C GLY A 47 32.97 -2.52 10.39
N PRO A 48 33.13 -1.30 9.82
CA PRO A 48 32.79 -1.00 8.43
C PRO A 48 33.45 -1.92 7.40
N VAL A 49 34.63 -2.44 7.69
CA VAL A 49 35.36 -3.38 6.81
C VAL A 49 34.62 -4.71 6.59
N ASP A 50 33.67 -5.04 7.45
CA ASP A 50 32.88 -6.25 7.33
C ASP A 50 31.62 -6.05 6.44
N LEU A 51 31.40 -4.83 5.95
CA LEU A 51 30.39 -4.50 4.95
C LEU A 51 31.09 -4.36 3.60
N ILE A 52 30.90 -5.34 2.75
CA ILE A 52 31.51 -5.38 1.42
C ILE A 52 30.42 -5.05 0.40
N PRO A 53 30.53 -3.97 -0.38
CA PRO A 53 29.57 -3.72 -1.45
C PRO A 53 29.44 -4.93 -2.37
N ALA A 54 28.21 -5.43 -2.55
CA ALA A 54 27.93 -6.59 -3.39
C ALA A 54 28.05 -6.25 -4.88
N SER A 55 27.96 -4.97 -5.23
CA SER A 55 28.16 -4.47 -6.59
C SER A 55 29.09 -3.26 -6.62
N ALA A 56 29.73 -3.04 -7.75
CA ALA A 56 30.58 -1.87 -7.98
C ALA A 56 29.76 -0.58 -8.23
N LEU A 57 28.45 -0.70 -8.48
CA LEU A 57 27.52 0.39 -8.79
C LEU A 57 26.33 0.33 -7.85
N CYS A 58 25.99 1.46 -7.24
CA CYS A 58 24.99 1.56 -6.21
C CYS A 58 24.04 2.73 -6.42
N PHE A 59 22.75 2.51 -6.11
CA PHE A 59 21.78 3.61 -5.97
C PHE A 59 22.00 4.32 -4.63
N THR A 60 22.20 5.64 -4.67
CA THR A 60 22.40 6.47 -3.47
C THR A 60 21.13 7.22 -3.05
N SER A 61 20.07 7.13 -3.84
CA SER A 61 18.71 7.56 -3.48
C SER A 61 17.67 6.53 -3.94
N PRO A 62 16.47 6.51 -3.32
CA PRO A 62 15.33 5.84 -3.92
C PRO A 62 14.97 6.49 -5.26
N VAL A 63 14.18 5.78 -6.09
CA VAL A 63 13.56 6.36 -7.28
C VAL A 63 12.37 7.20 -6.83
N ILE A 64 12.41 8.50 -7.10
CA ILE A 64 11.43 9.48 -6.62
C ILE A 64 10.57 9.95 -7.79
N GLN A 65 9.25 9.95 -7.61
CA GLN A 65 8.27 10.48 -8.55
C GLN A 65 8.05 11.98 -8.32
N SER A 66 7.99 12.75 -9.40
CA SER A 66 7.69 14.20 -9.40
C SER A 66 6.95 14.59 -10.68
N ASP A 67 6.55 15.86 -10.77
CA ASP A 67 5.90 16.47 -11.95
C ASP A 67 4.72 15.63 -12.46
N MET A 68 3.90 15.12 -11.55
CA MET A 68 2.78 14.26 -11.86
C MET A 68 1.69 15.02 -12.62
N ALA A 69 1.25 14.43 -13.73
CA ALA A 69 0.14 14.88 -14.54
C ALA A 69 -0.76 13.69 -14.92
N THR A 70 -1.87 13.94 -15.61
CA THR A 70 -2.82 12.90 -16.01
C THR A 70 -2.22 11.92 -17.02
N THR A 71 -1.23 12.36 -17.83
CA THR A 71 -0.63 11.53 -18.90
C THR A 71 0.88 11.39 -18.80
N SER A 72 1.48 11.85 -17.69
CA SER A 72 2.93 11.82 -17.53
C SER A 72 3.36 11.99 -16.08
N PHE A 73 4.58 11.58 -15.80
CA PHE A 73 5.33 11.94 -14.58
C PHE A 73 6.82 11.79 -14.81
N THR A 74 7.61 12.30 -13.87
CA THR A 74 9.07 12.22 -13.91
C THR A 74 9.57 11.31 -12.78
N LEU A 75 10.53 10.44 -13.10
CA LEU A 75 11.28 9.65 -12.11
C LEU A 75 12.72 10.14 -12.04
N SER A 76 13.23 10.31 -10.83
CA SER A 76 14.61 10.74 -10.60
C SER A 76 15.31 9.87 -9.56
N TRP A 77 16.61 9.63 -9.75
CA TRP A 77 17.46 8.88 -8.83
C TRP A 77 18.90 9.28 -8.93
N THR A 78 19.71 8.82 -7.99
CA THR A 78 21.16 9.04 -7.99
C THR A 78 21.91 7.73 -7.77
N THR A 79 23.13 7.68 -8.30
CA THR A 79 24.07 6.57 -8.15
C THR A 79 25.41 7.07 -7.63
N ASP A 80 26.23 6.20 -7.05
CA ASP A 80 27.55 6.53 -6.54
C ASP A 80 28.59 6.73 -7.66
N LEU A 81 28.39 6.06 -8.80
CA LEU A 81 29.24 6.20 -9.99
C LEU A 81 28.41 6.74 -11.17
N ALA A 82 29.08 7.43 -12.09
CA ALA A 82 28.48 7.83 -13.36
C ALA A 82 28.18 6.60 -14.21
N CYS A 83 26.96 6.49 -14.70
CA CYS A 83 26.47 5.37 -15.50
C CYS A 83 25.46 5.84 -16.55
N ASP A 84 25.09 4.95 -17.46
CA ASP A 84 23.98 5.15 -18.39
C ASP A 84 22.70 4.65 -17.73
N GLY A 85 21.81 5.60 -17.38
CA GLY A 85 20.56 5.32 -16.68
C GLY A 85 19.37 5.20 -17.62
N VAL A 86 18.50 4.23 -17.36
CA VAL A 86 17.20 4.08 -18.00
C VAL A 86 16.13 3.74 -16.97
N ILE A 87 14.86 4.03 -17.29
CA ILE A 87 13.70 3.46 -16.61
C ILE A 87 13.11 2.37 -17.52
N GLU A 88 12.99 1.18 -16.99
CA GLU A 88 12.14 0.12 -17.55
C GLU A 88 10.77 0.20 -16.87
N PHE A 89 9.68 0.21 -17.65
CA PHE A 89 8.34 0.40 -17.12
C PHE A 89 7.26 -0.33 -17.91
N GLY A 90 6.06 -0.40 -17.38
CA GLY A 90 4.88 -1.02 -17.99
C GLY A 90 3.67 -0.99 -17.09
N THR A 91 2.53 -1.45 -17.56
CA THR A 91 1.29 -1.58 -16.77
C THR A 91 1.26 -2.83 -15.88
N THR A 92 2.28 -3.66 -15.93
CA THR A 92 2.49 -4.85 -15.10
C THR A 92 3.95 -4.95 -14.66
N GLU A 93 4.24 -5.78 -13.67
CA GLU A 93 5.62 -6.07 -13.22
C GLU A 93 6.51 -6.71 -14.30
N ALA A 94 5.94 -7.23 -15.40
CA ALA A 94 6.71 -7.72 -16.54
C ALA A 94 7.41 -6.58 -17.29
N LEU A 95 7.02 -5.32 -17.03
CA LEU A 95 7.52 -4.12 -17.70
C LEU A 95 7.31 -4.18 -19.22
N GLY A 96 8.23 -3.70 -20.05
CA GLY A 96 8.16 -3.88 -21.51
C GLY A 96 8.53 -2.62 -22.30
N GLU A 97 8.52 -1.47 -21.66
CA GLU A 97 8.92 -0.19 -22.22
C GLU A 97 10.18 0.33 -21.55
N VAL A 98 10.93 1.18 -22.25
CA VAL A 98 12.19 1.74 -21.74
C VAL A 98 12.26 3.23 -22.12
N THR A 99 12.64 4.09 -21.14
CA THR A 99 12.92 5.49 -21.40
C THR A 99 14.30 5.88 -20.85
N PRO A 100 15.10 6.70 -21.59
CA PRO A 100 16.40 7.15 -21.11
C PRO A 100 16.30 8.05 -19.88
N GLY A 101 17.25 7.90 -18.94
CA GLY A 101 17.35 8.70 -17.71
C GLY A 101 18.63 9.50 -17.57
N GLY A 102 19.56 9.40 -18.54
CA GLY A 102 20.84 10.12 -18.57
C GLY A 102 22.01 9.21 -18.93
N THR A 103 23.05 9.78 -19.52
CA THR A 103 24.23 9.06 -20.01
C THR A 103 25.46 9.53 -19.25
N ASN A 104 26.25 8.61 -18.75
CA ASN A 104 27.52 8.86 -18.05
C ASN A 104 27.39 9.95 -16.95
N THR A 105 26.37 9.80 -16.11
CA THR A 105 26.08 10.75 -15.02
C THR A 105 25.69 9.99 -13.76
N PRO A 106 25.97 10.52 -12.55
CA PRO A 106 25.47 9.95 -11.29
C PRO A 106 24.07 10.48 -10.91
N THR A 107 23.52 11.44 -11.67
CA THR A 107 22.19 12.01 -11.43
C THR A 107 21.32 11.78 -12.64
N HIS A 108 20.18 11.13 -12.42
CA HIS A 108 19.31 10.63 -13.47
C HIS A 108 17.92 11.22 -13.36
N THR A 109 17.30 11.45 -14.51
CA THR A 109 15.92 11.91 -14.61
C THR A 109 15.31 11.35 -15.90
N ALA A 110 14.16 10.70 -15.78
CA ALA A 110 13.41 10.15 -16.90
C ALA A 110 11.96 10.61 -16.84
N SER A 111 11.43 11.14 -17.93
CA SER A 111 10.02 11.52 -18.04
C SER A 111 9.26 10.44 -18.80
N LEU A 112 8.26 9.86 -18.16
CA LEU A 112 7.32 8.93 -18.76
C LEU A 112 6.13 9.73 -19.27
N THR A 113 5.76 9.55 -20.53
CA THR A 113 4.71 10.33 -21.21
C THR A 113 3.83 9.43 -22.07
N GLY A 114 2.64 9.91 -22.42
CA GLY A 114 1.68 9.13 -23.22
C GLY A 114 0.97 8.04 -22.40
N LEU A 115 0.93 8.22 -21.09
CA LEU A 115 0.22 7.36 -20.16
C LEU A 115 -1.26 7.74 -20.14
N GLU A 116 -2.10 6.84 -19.60
CA GLU A 116 -3.51 7.12 -19.36
C GLU A 116 -3.71 7.73 -17.96
N PRO A 117 -4.75 8.56 -17.74
CA PRO A 117 -5.08 9.08 -16.42
C PRO A 117 -5.41 7.98 -15.40
N GLY A 118 -5.09 8.20 -14.15
CA GLY A 118 -5.40 7.28 -13.06
C GLY A 118 -4.78 5.88 -13.20
N THR A 119 -3.68 5.75 -13.94
CA THR A 119 -3.07 4.44 -14.25
C THR A 119 -1.91 4.13 -13.31
N ILE A 120 -1.88 2.91 -12.80
CA ILE A 120 -0.71 2.36 -12.11
C ILE A 120 0.34 1.91 -13.14
N VAL A 121 1.56 2.41 -12.99
CA VAL A 121 2.71 2.09 -13.83
C VAL A 121 3.80 1.48 -12.96
N TYR A 122 4.17 0.25 -13.23
CA TYR A 122 5.31 -0.41 -12.61
C TYR A 122 6.60 0.05 -13.28
N ALA A 123 7.59 0.43 -12.49
CA ALA A 123 8.86 0.87 -13.04
C ALA A 123 10.05 0.52 -12.12
N ARG A 124 11.21 0.38 -12.74
CA ARG A 124 12.51 0.31 -12.06
C ARG A 124 13.55 1.13 -12.80
N ALA A 125 14.49 1.67 -12.07
CA ALA A 125 15.68 2.26 -12.65
C ALA A 125 16.74 1.18 -12.87
N VAL A 126 17.41 1.25 -14.02
CA VAL A 126 18.58 0.43 -14.36
C VAL A 126 19.71 1.36 -14.75
N CYS A 127 20.90 1.12 -14.19
CA CYS A 127 22.12 1.85 -14.51
C CYS A 127 23.20 0.87 -14.99
N THR A 128 23.90 1.22 -16.09
CA THR A 128 24.94 0.39 -16.68
C THR A 128 26.23 1.18 -16.80
N LEU A 129 27.33 0.61 -16.32
CA LEU A 129 28.68 1.17 -16.44
C LEU A 129 29.26 0.89 -17.83
N GLU A 130 30.34 1.60 -18.19
CA GLU A 130 31.02 1.44 -19.48
C GLU A 130 31.58 0.01 -19.70
N ASP A 131 31.93 -0.70 -18.62
CA ASP A 131 32.40 -2.09 -18.66
C ASP A 131 31.26 -3.13 -18.83
N GLY A 132 30.00 -2.67 -18.88
CA GLY A 132 28.82 -3.50 -19.02
C GLY A 132 28.24 -4.03 -17.72
N SER A 133 28.86 -3.77 -16.57
CA SER A 133 28.25 -4.08 -15.28
C SER A 133 27.05 -3.17 -15.01
N SER A 134 26.01 -3.68 -14.35
CA SER A 134 24.78 -2.94 -14.12
C SER A 134 24.19 -3.19 -12.73
N ALA A 135 23.41 -2.22 -12.25
CA ALA A 135 22.58 -2.32 -11.07
C ALA A 135 21.14 -1.88 -11.39
N SER A 136 20.17 -2.42 -10.68
CA SER A 136 18.77 -2.03 -10.81
C SER A 136 18.12 -1.78 -9.46
N SER A 137 17.18 -0.85 -9.40
CA SER A 137 16.29 -0.69 -8.24
C SER A 137 15.26 -1.83 -8.20
N ALA A 138 14.55 -1.94 -7.08
CA ALA A 138 13.33 -2.75 -7.04
C ALA A 138 12.29 -2.20 -8.02
N ILE A 139 11.42 -3.07 -8.54
CA ILE A 139 10.21 -2.65 -9.26
C ILE A 139 9.27 -2.03 -8.23
N ARG A 140 8.69 -0.88 -8.57
CA ARG A 140 7.73 -0.16 -7.72
C ARG A 140 6.55 0.31 -8.57
N PRO A 141 5.32 0.39 -7.98
CA PRO A 141 4.19 1.04 -8.61
C PRO A 141 4.30 2.56 -8.44
N TYR A 142 3.90 3.26 -9.47
CA TYR A 142 3.72 4.71 -9.55
C TYR A 142 2.37 4.98 -10.17
N ALA A 143 1.80 6.17 -9.98
CA ALA A 143 0.51 6.50 -10.55
C ALA A 143 0.55 7.82 -11.32
N THR A 144 -0.21 7.91 -12.40
CA THR A 144 -0.58 9.19 -13.00
C THR A 144 -1.68 9.86 -12.18
N VAL A 145 -1.86 11.16 -12.31
CA VAL A 145 -3.00 11.87 -11.73
C VAL A 145 -4.28 11.39 -12.42
N SER A 146 -5.33 11.17 -11.66
CA SER A 146 -6.66 10.82 -12.18
C SER A 146 -7.42 12.05 -12.69
N GLU A 147 -8.59 11.82 -13.32
CA GLU A 147 -9.56 12.85 -13.67
C GLU A 147 -10.71 12.96 -12.65
N SER A 148 -10.58 12.31 -11.51
CA SER A 148 -11.51 12.39 -10.39
C SER A 148 -11.58 13.80 -9.80
N SER A 149 -12.60 14.10 -8.99
CA SER A 149 -12.78 15.41 -8.34
C SER A 149 -11.61 15.78 -7.41
N GLY A 150 -11.01 14.78 -6.76
CA GLY A 150 -9.99 14.96 -5.75
C GLY A 150 -10.56 15.45 -4.41
N ASP A 151 -11.89 15.40 -4.24
CA ASP A 151 -12.54 15.86 -3.02
C ASP A 151 -12.20 14.96 -1.83
N ILE A 152 -11.98 15.60 -0.68
CA ILE A 152 -11.66 14.93 0.58
C ILE A 152 -12.73 15.27 1.61
N HIS A 153 -13.40 14.25 2.13
CA HIS A 153 -14.40 14.40 3.17
C HIS A 153 -13.91 13.77 4.47
N VAL A 154 -13.98 14.52 5.57
CA VAL A 154 -13.54 14.06 6.88
C VAL A 154 -14.71 14.14 7.86
N TYR A 155 -15.04 13.01 8.46
CA TYR A 155 -16.17 12.88 9.39
C TYR A 155 -15.67 12.36 10.74
N PHE A 156 -16.27 12.89 11.80
CA PHE A 156 -16.08 12.42 13.18
C PHE A 156 -17.42 12.06 13.81
N ASN A 157 -17.49 11.00 14.58
CA ASN A 157 -18.67 10.70 15.37
C ASN A 157 -18.64 11.35 16.77
N GLY A 158 -17.53 11.96 17.14
CA GLY A 158 -17.38 12.74 18.36
C GLY A 158 -17.45 14.25 18.13
N PRO A 159 -17.49 15.06 19.20
CA PRO A 159 -17.45 16.50 19.07
C PRO A 159 -16.13 16.98 18.50
N VAL A 160 -16.19 17.99 17.62
CA VAL A 160 -15.04 18.60 16.98
C VAL A 160 -14.82 20.01 17.55
N ASP A 161 -13.60 20.35 17.95
CA ASP A 161 -13.22 21.69 18.37
C ASP A 161 -12.76 22.52 17.15
N HIS A 162 -13.63 23.37 16.68
CA HIS A 162 -13.36 24.25 15.54
C HIS A 162 -12.54 25.50 15.91
N SER A 163 -12.22 25.72 17.19
CA SER A 163 -11.48 26.93 17.61
C SER A 163 -10.05 27.01 17.07
N VAL A 164 -9.51 25.89 16.63
CA VAL A 164 -8.16 25.78 16.05
C VAL A 164 -8.18 25.52 14.54
N ALA A 165 -9.36 25.43 13.93
CA ALA A 165 -9.47 25.25 12.48
C ALA A 165 -9.04 26.52 11.72
N THR A 166 -8.32 26.35 10.62
CA THR A 166 -7.82 27.49 9.80
C THR A 166 -8.64 27.72 8.54
N ASP A 167 -9.28 26.68 8.02
CA ASP A 167 -10.02 26.73 6.76
C ASP A 167 -11.36 25.96 6.88
N GLU A 168 -11.51 24.85 6.17
CA GLU A 168 -12.73 24.04 6.24
C GLU A 168 -12.89 23.33 7.57
N LEU A 169 -14.14 23.20 8.00
CA LEU A 169 -14.47 22.60 9.28
C LEU A 169 -14.80 21.11 9.09
N ALA A 170 -14.20 20.27 9.92
CA ALA A 170 -14.56 18.86 9.98
C ALA A 170 -16.02 18.68 10.45
N LEU A 171 -16.71 17.67 9.91
CA LEU A 171 -18.09 17.38 10.26
C LEU A 171 -18.15 16.42 11.46
N SER A 172 -18.88 16.82 12.49
CA SER A 172 -19.24 15.93 13.61
C SER A 172 -20.63 15.36 13.34
N LEU A 173 -20.68 14.04 13.10
CA LEU A 173 -21.91 13.33 12.77
C LEU A 173 -22.64 12.75 14.00
N GLY A 174 -21.95 12.70 15.15
CA GLY A 174 -22.52 12.04 16.32
C GLY A 174 -22.88 10.58 16.05
N ALA A 175 -24.12 10.22 16.25
CA ALA A 175 -24.63 8.86 16.05
C ALA A 175 -24.94 8.51 14.57
N ASP A 176 -24.79 9.44 13.63
CA ASP A 176 -25.19 9.27 12.22
C ASP A 176 -24.00 8.84 11.33
N MET A 177 -22.89 8.40 11.92
CA MET A 177 -21.72 7.94 11.15
C MET A 177 -22.03 6.71 10.30
N ASN A 178 -22.83 5.78 10.81
CA ASN A 178 -23.26 4.60 10.06
C ASN A 178 -24.12 4.95 8.84
N ASP A 179 -25.01 5.95 8.95
CA ASP A 179 -25.79 6.43 7.81
C ASP A 179 -24.91 7.06 6.72
N THR A 180 -23.85 7.76 7.12
CA THR A 180 -22.86 8.34 6.20
C THR A 180 -22.07 7.25 5.48
N VAL A 181 -21.56 6.25 6.20
CA VAL A 181 -20.86 5.10 5.60
C VAL A 181 -21.78 4.34 4.66
N ALA A 182 -23.04 4.11 5.06
CA ALA A 182 -24.07 3.47 4.22
C ALA A 182 -24.36 4.27 2.95
N ALA A 183 -24.40 5.61 3.03
CA ALA A 183 -24.62 6.45 1.86
C ALA A 183 -23.47 6.32 0.83
N TRP A 184 -22.23 6.27 1.27
CA TRP A 184 -21.07 6.03 0.38
C TRP A 184 -21.13 4.64 -0.26
N ILE A 185 -21.47 3.60 0.51
CA ILE A 185 -21.64 2.23 -0.02
C ILE A 185 -22.74 2.21 -1.10
N MET A 186 -23.89 2.82 -0.86
CA MET A 186 -25.01 2.90 -1.81
C MET A 186 -24.68 3.80 -3.01
N GLY A 187 -23.71 4.69 -2.91
CA GLY A 187 -23.25 5.55 -3.99
C GLY A 187 -22.43 4.83 -5.06
N ALA A 188 -21.83 3.69 -4.73
CA ALA A 188 -21.08 2.89 -5.69
C ALA A 188 -21.98 2.38 -6.82
N GLN A 189 -21.47 2.40 -8.05
CA GLN A 189 -22.24 2.10 -9.25
C GLN A 189 -21.83 0.77 -9.91
N HIS A 190 -20.58 0.33 -9.71
CA HIS A 190 -19.98 -0.80 -10.40
C HIS A 190 -19.37 -1.83 -9.46
N THR A 191 -18.46 -1.39 -8.58
CA THR A 191 -17.69 -2.29 -7.71
C THR A 191 -17.55 -1.75 -6.29
N LEU A 192 -17.47 -2.67 -5.33
CA LEU A 192 -17.06 -2.38 -3.95
C LEU A 192 -16.10 -3.46 -3.47
N ASP A 193 -14.90 -3.05 -3.08
CA ASP A 193 -13.89 -3.89 -2.45
C ASP A 193 -13.71 -3.46 -1.00
N VAL A 194 -14.10 -4.33 -0.10
CA VAL A 194 -14.13 -4.05 1.34
C VAL A 194 -13.09 -4.88 2.06
N ALA A 195 -12.15 -4.24 2.72
CA ALA A 195 -11.25 -4.87 3.68
C ALA A 195 -11.57 -4.35 5.09
N ALA A 196 -12.36 -5.09 5.83
CA ALA A 196 -12.85 -4.68 7.15
C ALA A 196 -12.73 -5.81 8.18
N TYR A 197 -12.17 -5.45 9.36
CA TYR A 197 -11.95 -6.40 10.44
C TYR A 197 -13.22 -7.17 10.83
N ASN A 198 -14.34 -6.46 11.02
CA ASN A 198 -15.64 -7.04 11.34
C ASN A 198 -16.81 -6.15 10.94
N LEU A 199 -17.99 -6.79 10.83
CA LEU A 199 -19.27 -6.16 10.49
C LEU A 199 -20.35 -6.65 11.46
N ASN A 200 -21.13 -5.74 12.06
CA ASN A 200 -22.37 -6.02 12.77
C ASN A 200 -23.31 -4.80 12.88
N ASP A 201 -23.11 -3.80 12.03
CA ASP A 201 -24.01 -2.65 11.96
C ASP A 201 -25.08 -2.90 10.89
N GLN A 202 -26.35 -2.90 11.31
CA GLN A 202 -27.48 -3.23 10.43
C GLN A 202 -27.65 -2.23 9.29
N THR A 203 -27.37 -0.94 9.52
CA THR A 203 -27.48 0.11 8.49
C THR A 203 -26.45 -0.15 7.37
N VAL A 204 -25.24 -0.53 7.75
CA VAL A 204 -24.19 -0.90 6.79
C VAL A 204 -24.52 -2.21 6.07
N GLU A 205 -25.03 -3.23 6.77
CA GLU A 205 -25.47 -4.50 6.18
C GLU A 205 -26.57 -4.27 5.12
N ASP A 206 -27.57 -3.45 5.45
CA ASP A 206 -28.67 -3.10 4.54
C ASP A 206 -28.17 -2.33 3.32
N ALA A 207 -27.20 -1.43 3.48
CA ALA A 207 -26.60 -0.68 2.38
C ALA A 207 -25.80 -1.60 1.42
N VAL A 208 -25.01 -2.54 1.95
CA VAL A 208 -24.28 -3.54 1.15
C VAL A 208 -25.26 -4.40 0.35
N ASN A 209 -26.32 -4.87 0.98
CA ASN A 209 -27.36 -5.67 0.31
C ASN A 209 -28.10 -4.87 -0.77
N ALA A 210 -28.37 -3.57 -0.53
CA ALA A 210 -28.98 -2.69 -1.51
C ALA A 210 -28.05 -2.45 -2.72
N ALA A 211 -26.75 -2.21 -2.49
CA ALA A 211 -25.76 -2.06 -3.55
C ALA A 211 -25.67 -3.36 -4.39
N ALA A 212 -25.61 -4.52 -3.76
CA ALA A 212 -25.61 -5.82 -4.43
C ALA A 212 -26.90 -6.02 -5.28
N ALA A 213 -28.07 -5.68 -4.74
CA ALA A 213 -29.34 -5.76 -5.45
C ALA A 213 -29.40 -4.82 -6.66
N ASN A 214 -28.67 -3.70 -6.65
CA ASN A 214 -28.49 -2.78 -7.76
C ASN A 214 -27.47 -3.24 -8.80
N GLY A 215 -26.81 -4.40 -8.59
CA GLY A 215 -25.86 -4.99 -9.53
C GLY A 215 -24.40 -4.63 -9.29
N VAL A 216 -24.07 -3.96 -8.17
CA VAL A 216 -22.70 -3.68 -7.79
C VAL A 216 -22.00 -5.00 -7.45
N GLN A 217 -20.82 -5.23 -8.01
CA GLN A 217 -19.99 -6.40 -7.69
C GLN A 217 -19.24 -6.15 -6.39
N ILE A 218 -19.44 -7.00 -5.38
CA ILE A 218 -18.92 -6.77 -4.04
C ILE A 218 -18.00 -7.90 -3.61
N ARG A 219 -16.75 -7.55 -3.26
CA ARG A 219 -15.76 -8.43 -2.67
C ARG A 219 -15.49 -7.98 -1.24
N TRP A 220 -15.39 -8.92 -0.31
CA TRP A 220 -15.23 -8.60 1.11
C TRP A 220 -14.17 -9.46 1.79
N ILE A 221 -13.11 -8.85 2.27
CA ILE A 221 -12.07 -9.47 3.10
C ILE A 221 -12.33 -9.14 4.56
N TYR A 222 -12.22 -10.17 5.44
CA TYR A 222 -12.46 -9.99 6.87
C TYR A 222 -11.54 -10.87 7.74
N GLU A 223 -11.45 -10.53 9.05
CA GLU A 223 -10.72 -11.36 10.01
C GLU A 223 -11.52 -12.64 10.34
N GLY A 224 -11.06 -13.77 9.86
CA GLY A 224 -11.76 -15.05 9.97
C GLY A 224 -11.67 -15.70 11.35
N GLN A 225 -10.81 -15.21 12.25
CA GLN A 225 -10.69 -15.77 13.61
C GLN A 225 -11.71 -15.18 14.58
N ASN A 226 -12.42 -14.12 14.19
CA ASN A 226 -13.46 -13.49 15.00
C ASN A 226 -14.86 -13.78 14.48
N ALA A 227 -15.82 -13.74 15.38
CA ALA A 227 -17.22 -13.85 15.00
C ALA A 227 -17.64 -12.59 14.22
N ASN A 228 -18.05 -12.78 12.98
CA ASN A 228 -18.49 -11.73 12.06
C ASN A 228 -19.97 -12.01 11.69
N ILE A 229 -20.86 -11.73 12.65
CA ILE A 229 -22.28 -12.12 12.52
C ILE A 229 -23.00 -11.41 11.39
N GLY A 230 -22.63 -10.13 11.10
CA GLY A 230 -23.23 -9.36 10.02
C GLY A 230 -22.96 -9.93 8.61
N LEU A 231 -21.84 -10.65 8.43
CA LEU A 231 -21.55 -11.26 7.12
C LEU A 231 -22.56 -12.36 6.74
N SER A 232 -23.22 -12.98 7.71
CA SER A 232 -24.23 -14.02 7.45
C SER A 232 -25.55 -13.49 6.92
N SER A 233 -25.79 -12.19 7.04
CA SER A 233 -26.98 -11.49 6.55
C SER A 233 -26.78 -10.83 5.18
N LEU A 234 -25.55 -10.85 4.63
CA LEU A 234 -25.27 -10.31 3.31
C LEU A 234 -25.86 -11.16 2.20
N ASP A 235 -26.21 -10.52 1.10
CA ASP A 235 -26.69 -11.19 -0.11
C ASP A 235 -25.68 -12.21 -0.63
N ALA A 236 -26.16 -13.31 -1.19
CA ALA A 236 -25.32 -14.39 -1.68
C ALA A 236 -24.39 -14.00 -2.86
N SER A 237 -24.65 -12.89 -3.52
CA SER A 237 -23.77 -12.33 -4.57
C SER A 237 -22.54 -11.62 -4.00
N VAL A 238 -22.54 -11.25 -2.72
CA VAL A 238 -21.36 -10.71 -2.04
C VAL A 238 -20.35 -11.83 -1.79
N VAL A 239 -19.18 -11.75 -2.41
CA VAL A 239 -18.15 -12.77 -2.25
C VAL A 239 -17.27 -12.40 -1.06
N VAL A 240 -17.20 -13.31 -0.08
CA VAL A 240 -16.43 -13.08 1.15
C VAL A 240 -15.17 -13.94 1.19
N HIS A 241 -14.07 -13.38 1.70
CA HIS A 241 -12.79 -14.08 1.87
C HIS A 241 -12.23 -13.85 3.29
N PRO A 242 -12.16 -14.92 4.13
CA PRO A 242 -11.61 -14.82 5.46
C PRO A 242 -10.08 -14.87 5.47
N ARG A 243 -9.44 -14.05 6.27
CA ARG A 243 -8.09 -14.34 6.73
C ARG A 243 -8.11 -15.47 7.75
N THR A 244 -7.36 -16.54 7.52
CA THR A 244 -7.37 -17.75 8.36
C THR A 244 -5.98 -18.24 8.78
N ASP A 245 -4.92 -17.56 8.41
CA ASP A 245 -3.53 -17.99 8.64
C ASP A 245 -3.12 -18.04 10.12
N GLY A 246 -3.83 -17.36 11.00
CA GLY A 246 -3.61 -17.42 12.45
C GLY A 246 -2.35 -16.70 12.93
N GLU A 247 -1.61 -16.05 12.05
CA GLU A 247 -0.35 -15.38 12.39
C GLU A 247 -0.57 -13.90 12.75
N GLY A 248 0.24 -13.40 13.67
CA GLY A 248 0.23 -12.00 14.07
C GLY A 248 -1.05 -11.54 14.77
N SER A 249 -1.34 -10.25 14.67
CA SER A 249 -2.44 -9.57 15.37
C SER A 249 -3.77 -9.55 14.62
N GLY A 250 -3.89 -10.25 13.50
CA GLY A 250 -5.10 -10.29 12.66
C GLY A 250 -5.07 -9.27 11.51
N MET A 251 -5.96 -9.47 10.53
CA MET A 251 -6.23 -8.49 9.48
C MET A 251 -7.03 -7.34 10.10
N HIS A 252 -6.42 -6.17 10.23
CA HIS A 252 -7.01 -5.04 10.95
C HIS A 252 -7.29 -3.84 10.04
N ASN A 253 -7.38 -4.07 8.74
CA ASN A 253 -7.70 -3.07 7.73
C ASN A 253 -9.12 -2.53 7.93
N LYS A 254 -9.34 -1.30 7.54
CA LYS A 254 -10.61 -0.58 7.58
C LYS A 254 -10.69 0.33 6.38
N PHE A 255 -10.91 -0.27 5.19
CA PHE A 255 -11.12 0.50 3.99
C PHE A 255 -12.19 -0.10 3.09
N ILE A 256 -12.81 0.75 2.32
CA ILE A 256 -13.76 0.42 1.25
C ILE A 256 -13.27 1.15 0.01
N ILE A 257 -13.11 0.44 -1.09
CA ILE A 257 -12.82 0.99 -2.40
C ILE A 257 -14.10 0.92 -3.23
N GLY A 258 -14.54 2.04 -3.77
CA GLY A 258 -15.65 2.09 -4.70
C GLY A 258 -15.15 2.43 -6.10
N ASP A 259 -15.67 1.71 -7.10
CA ASP A 259 -15.58 2.04 -8.52
C ASP A 259 -14.19 2.41 -9.04
N ALA A 260 -13.14 1.68 -8.62
CA ALA A 260 -11.74 2.02 -8.89
C ALA A 260 -11.41 2.22 -10.38
N ASP A 261 -12.18 1.62 -11.29
CA ASP A 261 -11.99 1.77 -12.73
C ASP A 261 -12.76 2.95 -13.35
N HIS A 262 -13.49 3.73 -12.54
CA HIS A 262 -14.37 4.80 -13.01
C HIS A 262 -14.02 6.13 -12.34
N ALA A 263 -13.30 7.01 -13.03
CA ALA A 263 -12.77 8.26 -12.47
C ALA A 263 -13.85 9.16 -11.82
N GLU A 264 -15.06 9.17 -12.37
CA GLU A 264 -16.16 9.99 -11.92
C GLU A 264 -16.86 9.49 -10.64
N SER A 265 -16.66 8.23 -10.25
CA SER A 265 -17.27 7.61 -9.06
C SER A 265 -16.29 6.90 -8.15
N ALA A 266 -14.99 6.89 -8.51
CA ALA A 266 -13.96 6.26 -7.72
C ALA A 266 -13.78 6.92 -6.36
N PHE A 267 -13.78 6.12 -5.30
CA PHE A 267 -13.45 6.60 -3.96
C PHE A 267 -12.73 5.55 -3.11
N VAL A 268 -12.02 6.05 -2.11
CA VAL A 268 -11.53 5.27 -0.97
C VAL A 268 -12.15 5.82 0.30
N LEU A 269 -12.86 4.98 1.03
CA LEU A 269 -13.32 5.28 2.39
C LEU A 269 -12.43 4.51 3.37
N THR A 270 -11.82 5.22 4.31
CA THR A 270 -10.97 4.63 5.34
C THR A 270 -11.09 5.40 6.66
N GLY A 271 -10.41 4.96 7.70
CA GLY A 271 -10.42 5.64 8.99
C GLY A 271 -10.10 4.70 10.16
N SER A 272 -10.51 5.11 11.36
CA SER A 272 -10.25 4.34 12.58
C SER A 272 -11.36 3.36 12.94
N THR A 273 -12.57 3.52 12.38
CA THR A 273 -13.76 2.76 12.78
C THR A 273 -13.80 1.36 12.16
N ASN A 274 -14.19 0.35 12.96
CA ASN A 274 -14.74 -0.87 12.38
C ASN A 274 -16.20 -0.66 12.00
N LEU A 275 -16.74 -1.53 11.15
CA LEU A 275 -18.13 -1.48 10.69
C LEU A 275 -19.08 -2.14 11.70
N THR A 276 -18.97 -1.71 12.95
CA THR A 276 -19.82 -2.19 14.07
C THR A 276 -20.58 -1.03 14.69
N THR A 277 -21.81 -1.28 15.12
CA THR A 277 -22.67 -0.24 15.73
C THR A 277 -21.97 0.49 16.89
N GLY A 278 -21.25 -0.25 17.74
CA GLY A 278 -20.50 0.37 18.86
C GLY A 278 -19.48 1.39 18.39
N GLN A 279 -18.73 1.07 17.37
CA GLN A 279 -17.66 1.94 16.87
C GLN A 279 -18.16 3.06 15.96
N LEU A 280 -19.19 2.81 15.17
CA LEU A 280 -19.78 3.83 14.32
C LEU A 280 -20.60 4.87 15.09
N VAL A 281 -21.26 4.45 16.19
CA VAL A 281 -22.25 5.29 16.89
C VAL A 281 -21.76 5.79 18.25
N SER A 282 -20.92 5.03 18.96
CA SER A 282 -20.61 5.30 20.37
C SER A 282 -19.14 5.60 20.67
N ASP A 283 -18.21 4.87 20.04
CA ASP A 283 -16.78 5.08 20.23
C ASP A 283 -16.29 6.29 19.40
N LEU A 284 -15.31 7.03 19.92
CA LEU A 284 -14.76 8.18 19.20
C LEU A 284 -13.88 7.72 18.03
N ASN A 285 -14.41 7.86 16.83
CA ASN A 285 -13.78 7.43 15.59
C ASN A 285 -13.85 8.51 14.49
N ASN A 286 -13.12 8.29 13.42
CA ASN A 286 -13.20 9.08 12.20
C ASN A 286 -13.38 8.20 10.97
N VAL A 287 -13.91 8.82 9.91
CA VAL A 287 -13.97 8.31 8.55
C VAL A 287 -13.45 9.40 7.63
N ILE A 288 -12.63 9.01 6.67
CA ILE A 288 -12.12 9.87 5.60
C ILE A 288 -12.55 9.23 4.28
N VAL A 289 -13.08 10.04 3.39
CA VAL A 289 -13.38 9.61 2.01
C VAL A 289 -12.59 10.49 1.06
N LEU A 290 -11.91 9.85 0.12
CA LEU A 290 -11.09 10.48 -0.90
C LEU A 290 -11.64 10.05 -2.26
N GLU A 291 -12.13 11.01 -3.04
CA GLU A 291 -12.65 10.78 -4.40
C GLU A 291 -11.51 10.88 -5.41
N ASP A 292 -10.72 9.81 -5.52
CA ASP A 292 -9.57 9.75 -6.42
C ASP A 292 -9.33 8.34 -6.95
N GLN A 293 -9.35 8.20 -8.28
CA GLN A 293 -9.17 6.91 -8.96
C GLN A 293 -7.75 6.36 -8.79
N SER A 294 -6.72 7.22 -8.82
CA SER A 294 -5.34 6.78 -8.67
C SER A 294 -5.11 6.18 -7.28
N LEU A 295 -5.69 6.81 -6.26
CA LEU A 295 -5.66 6.30 -4.90
C LEU A 295 -6.48 5.02 -4.75
N ALA A 296 -7.68 4.96 -5.35
CA ALA A 296 -8.51 3.76 -5.34
C ALA A 296 -7.75 2.56 -5.92
N ARG A 297 -7.11 2.72 -7.08
CA ARG A 297 -6.27 1.69 -7.69
C ARG A 297 -5.03 1.34 -6.87
N ALA A 298 -4.43 2.31 -6.16
CA ALA A 298 -3.34 2.02 -5.24
C ALA A 298 -3.80 1.15 -4.05
N TYR A 299 -5.00 1.39 -3.53
CA TYR A 299 -5.60 0.54 -2.48
C TYR A 299 -6.00 -0.84 -3.02
N GLU A 300 -6.36 -0.95 -4.30
CA GLU A 300 -6.61 -2.26 -4.93
C GLU A 300 -5.37 -3.16 -4.94
N LEU A 301 -4.16 -2.62 -5.05
CA LEU A 301 -2.94 -3.44 -4.97
C LEU A 301 -2.88 -4.18 -3.64
N GLU A 302 -3.15 -3.50 -2.53
CA GLU A 302 -3.24 -4.12 -1.19
C GLU A 302 -4.40 -5.11 -1.10
N PHE A 303 -5.55 -4.77 -1.67
CA PHE A 303 -6.72 -5.64 -1.67
C PHE A 303 -6.45 -6.93 -2.46
N GLU A 304 -5.91 -6.84 -3.67
CA GLU A 304 -5.61 -7.98 -4.55
C GLU A 304 -4.56 -8.91 -3.95
N GLU A 305 -3.55 -8.39 -3.23
CA GLU A 305 -2.61 -9.23 -2.49
C GLU A 305 -3.31 -10.08 -1.42
N MET A 306 -4.25 -9.50 -0.68
CA MET A 306 -5.05 -10.22 0.32
C MET A 306 -6.11 -11.12 -0.31
N TRP A 307 -6.65 -10.76 -1.47
CA TRP A 307 -7.62 -11.57 -2.23
C TRP A 307 -6.96 -12.76 -2.92
N GLY A 308 -5.70 -12.60 -3.33
CA GLY A 308 -4.84 -13.60 -3.96
C GLY A 308 -5.16 -13.92 -5.41
N ALA A 309 -6.02 -13.12 -6.05
CA ALA A 309 -6.42 -13.30 -7.45
C ALA A 309 -7.04 -12.01 -8.01
N GLU A 310 -7.08 -11.90 -9.33
CA GLU A 310 -7.91 -10.90 -10.01
C GLU A 310 -9.37 -11.37 -10.10
N GLY A 311 -10.31 -10.42 -10.14
CA GLY A 311 -11.73 -10.68 -10.31
C GLY A 311 -12.46 -11.19 -9.06
N MET A 312 -13.65 -11.76 -9.27
CA MET A 312 -14.61 -12.04 -8.18
C MET A 312 -14.27 -13.28 -7.33
N THR A 313 -13.39 -14.18 -7.77
CA THR A 313 -13.10 -15.41 -7.04
C THR A 313 -11.78 -15.33 -6.29
N PRO A 314 -11.77 -15.39 -4.94
CA PRO A 314 -10.53 -15.32 -4.18
C PRO A 314 -9.68 -16.59 -4.36
N ASN A 315 -8.37 -16.43 -4.20
CA ASN A 315 -7.44 -17.56 -4.17
C ASN A 315 -6.65 -17.57 -2.85
N ALA A 316 -7.15 -18.33 -1.89
CA ALA A 316 -6.54 -18.44 -0.57
C ALA A 316 -5.09 -18.98 -0.56
N ALA A 317 -4.67 -19.69 -1.61
CA ALA A 317 -3.30 -20.19 -1.71
C ALA A 317 -2.28 -19.10 -2.08
N ASN A 318 -2.73 -18.04 -2.71
CA ASN A 318 -1.90 -16.90 -3.11
C ASN A 318 -2.09 -15.68 -2.21
N ALA A 319 -3.16 -15.67 -1.39
CA ALA A 319 -3.48 -14.55 -0.50
C ALA A 319 -2.34 -14.27 0.49
N LYS A 320 -1.98 -13.00 0.66
CA LYS A 320 -0.91 -12.54 1.54
C LYS A 320 -1.44 -11.47 2.51
N PHE A 321 -1.32 -11.73 3.80
CA PHE A 321 -1.82 -10.85 4.86
C PHE A 321 -0.72 -10.29 5.77
N GLY A 322 0.52 -10.67 5.60
CA GLY A 322 1.61 -10.40 6.51
C GLY A 322 2.88 -9.89 5.87
N ALA A 323 4.03 -10.31 6.41
CA ALA A 323 5.36 -9.82 6.05
C ALA A 323 5.84 -10.14 4.63
N ASP A 324 5.17 -11.03 3.93
CA ASP A 324 5.48 -11.42 2.54
C ASP A 324 4.77 -10.54 1.50
N LYS A 325 4.17 -9.44 1.92
CA LYS A 325 3.60 -8.47 0.99
C LYS A 325 4.67 -7.82 0.13
N THR A 326 4.32 -7.60 -1.12
CA THR A 326 5.23 -7.02 -2.13
C THR A 326 5.33 -5.49 -2.00
N TRP A 327 4.28 -4.86 -1.46
CA TRP A 327 4.15 -3.42 -1.33
C TRP A 327 4.16 -2.99 0.15
N ASN A 328 5.14 -2.21 0.55
CA ASN A 328 5.24 -1.58 1.87
C ASN A 328 5.52 -0.10 1.71
#